data_649f4a06063652b6cfa1c3ee56b8cb86
#
_entry.id   649f4a06063652b6cfa1c3ee56b8cb86
#
_cell.length_a   1.000
_cell.length_b   1.000
_cell.length_c   1.000
_cell.angle_alpha   90.00
_cell.angle_beta   90.00
_cell.angle_gamma   90.00
#
_symmetry.space_group_name_H-M   'P 1'
#
loop_
_entity.id
_entity.type
_entity.pdbx_description
1 polymer ?
#
loop_
_entity_poly.entity_id
_entity_poly.type
_entity_poly.pdbx_seq_one_letter_code
_entity_poly.pdbx_strand_id
1 'polypeptide(L)'
;MNPNRLTLIQSEALTSAAPAISGDGQMIAFATTKRLLATDTTTGTEDIYLRNLETGELTHVNIDENDVAATGANLRPVLSDTGGIIAFENIQAGGVSRIMIKNTTTGTLVEASTDASGAAADGASSNASLSANGQYLAFLSAGTNLATLDENDVKDGFLKNLATGDVINVSMLADGTQADRATTDIAVSGDGSAVVFTSTATNLSSSKIVQERVYVKNAATGALAIASTSASGELANGASYHASVSDNGRYVVFTSKAFNLAPDAPILASSIYRKDMQTGAIMLISTDASGHSGKGNSDMAVISSDGRYVMFESTSNLTPGDGDGKNDIFLKDTVTGSITRLSAGATQDTGIGYSGFARSSMDAIFLGTGASGVDVIHSALGEGFASTANATYKGDAGRNTLLGAAGSDTFTGNGGNDLIDGGAGKDVAIYSGRLSDYTIRKTEAGMVITDARGTDGVDTVGNVELLRFADFNVSLDIDGTAGKVYRLYQAAFDRTPDTGGLGYWIAQMDNGMTLNEVARQFFASPEAQAQYGANPDANTLITAMYDNVLHRTPDISGAAYWQARLIGGLKAEGMLVEFSESIENRTALVGVMENGFAYTPF
;
A
#
# COMPACT_ATOMS: atom_id res chain seq x y z
N MET A 1 21.11 -5.65 -6.08
CA MET A 1 20.64 -4.35 -6.61
C MET A 1 19.95 -3.62 -5.47
N ASN A 2 20.04 -2.31 -5.38
CA ASN A 2 19.45 -1.54 -4.27
C ASN A 2 17.92 -1.48 -4.50
N PRO A 3 17.06 -2.10 -3.67
CA PRO A 3 15.65 -2.34 -3.98
C PRO A 3 14.77 -1.08 -3.94
N ASN A 4 15.28 0.06 -3.48
CA ASN A 4 14.49 1.27 -3.25
C ASN A 4 14.92 2.47 -4.09
N ARG A 5 15.36 2.24 -5.32
CA ARG A 5 15.75 3.32 -6.21
C ARG A 5 14.60 3.71 -7.12
N LEU A 6 14.14 4.96 -7.02
CA LEU A 6 13.39 5.58 -8.10
C LEU A 6 14.29 5.61 -9.33
N THR A 7 13.97 4.81 -10.32
CA THR A 7 14.75 4.74 -11.56
C THR A 7 13.97 5.43 -12.65
N LEU A 8 14.55 6.49 -13.22
CA LEU A 8 14.05 7.09 -14.43
C LEU A 8 14.24 6.08 -15.58
N ILE A 9 13.15 5.56 -16.14
CA ILE A 9 13.19 4.56 -17.20
C ILE A 9 13.23 5.22 -18.57
N GLN A 10 12.55 6.36 -18.71
CA GLN A 10 12.48 7.11 -19.97
C GLN A 10 12.34 8.60 -19.68
N SER A 11 13.26 9.42 -20.21
CA SER A 11 13.33 10.88 -19.98
C SER A 11 12.74 11.71 -21.12
N GLU A 12 11.91 11.15 -22.01
CA GLU A 12 11.50 11.85 -23.20
C GLU A 12 10.01 11.71 -23.49
N ALA A 13 9.34 12.86 -23.59
CA ALA A 13 7.95 13.10 -24.02
C ALA A 13 7.10 11.83 -24.31
N LEU A 14 6.58 11.22 -23.26
CA LEU A 14 5.48 10.29 -23.41
C LEU A 14 4.24 11.09 -23.80
N THR A 15 3.54 10.62 -24.79
CA THR A 15 2.20 11.08 -25.04
C THR A 15 1.29 10.44 -24.00
N SER A 16 0.51 11.18 -23.31
CA SER A 16 -0.55 11.00 -22.33
C SER A 16 -1.12 9.58 -22.01
N ALA A 17 -0.51 8.48 -22.43
CA ALA A 17 -1.02 7.13 -22.21
C ALA A 17 -0.30 6.44 -21.05
N ALA A 18 -1.08 5.84 -20.15
CA ALA A 18 -0.58 5.11 -18.98
C ALA A 18 0.44 4.03 -19.37
N PRO A 19 1.63 4.00 -18.76
CA PRO A 19 2.51 2.86 -18.86
C PRO A 19 1.92 1.68 -18.08
N ALA A 20 2.31 0.46 -18.44
CA ALA A 20 1.94 -0.75 -17.70
C ALA A 20 3.19 -1.53 -17.32
N ILE A 21 3.12 -2.22 -16.18
CA ILE A 21 4.16 -3.12 -15.70
C ILE A 21 3.61 -4.55 -15.63
N SER A 22 4.44 -5.54 -15.93
CA SER A 22 4.08 -6.95 -15.77
C SER A 22 3.91 -7.31 -14.29
N GLY A 23 3.12 -8.34 -13.99
CA GLY A 23 2.86 -8.74 -12.61
C GLY A 23 4.13 -9.13 -11.84
N ASP A 24 5.14 -9.70 -12.52
CA ASP A 24 6.45 -10.04 -11.95
C ASP A 24 7.41 -8.85 -11.84
N GLY A 25 7.01 -7.64 -12.28
CA GLY A 25 7.81 -6.43 -12.21
C GLY A 25 8.98 -6.34 -13.20
N GLN A 26 9.14 -7.29 -14.11
CA GLN A 26 10.33 -7.35 -14.98
C GLN A 26 10.16 -6.59 -16.30
N MET A 27 8.92 -6.36 -16.75
CA MET A 27 8.63 -5.75 -18.04
C MET A 27 7.79 -4.50 -17.89
N ILE A 28 8.14 -3.44 -18.62
CA ILE A 28 7.32 -2.22 -18.73
C ILE A 28 6.94 -1.98 -20.18
N ALA A 29 5.65 -1.77 -20.43
CA ALA A 29 5.15 -1.30 -21.71
C ALA A 29 4.68 0.15 -21.63
N PHE A 30 4.98 0.93 -22.66
CA PHE A 30 4.61 2.35 -22.73
C PHE A 30 4.41 2.78 -24.19
N ALA A 31 3.59 3.83 -24.38
CA ALA A 31 3.33 4.43 -25.67
C ALA A 31 4.15 5.72 -25.87
N THR A 32 4.69 5.93 -27.07
CA THR A 32 5.41 7.16 -27.40
C THR A 32 5.33 7.46 -28.90
N THR A 33 5.36 8.73 -29.28
CA THR A 33 5.53 9.17 -30.69
C THR A 33 6.98 9.17 -31.13
N LYS A 34 7.93 8.86 -30.24
CA LYS A 34 9.36 8.84 -30.54
C LYS A 34 9.79 7.47 -31.05
N ARG A 35 10.60 7.49 -32.09
CA ARG A 35 11.28 6.31 -32.62
C ARG A 35 12.44 5.94 -31.71
N LEU A 36 12.28 4.89 -30.91
CA LEU A 36 13.29 4.42 -29.97
C LEU A 36 14.21 3.33 -30.56
N LEU A 37 13.79 2.70 -31.65
CA LEU A 37 14.56 1.67 -32.36
C LEU A 37 14.79 2.09 -33.81
N ALA A 38 15.97 1.74 -34.35
CA ALA A 38 16.30 2.02 -35.75
C ALA A 38 15.42 1.23 -36.76
N THR A 39 14.85 0.12 -36.29
CA THR A 39 13.91 -0.73 -37.06
C THR A 39 12.50 -0.14 -37.11
N ASP A 40 12.17 0.78 -36.24
CA ASP A 40 10.90 1.48 -36.30
C ASP A 40 10.87 2.45 -37.47
N THR A 41 9.94 2.25 -38.38
CA THR A 41 9.75 3.06 -39.62
C THR A 41 8.53 3.97 -39.56
N THR A 42 7.73 3.91 -38.48
CA THR A 42 6.57 4.75 -38.27
C THR A 42 6.96 6.18 -37.93
N THR A 43 6.14 7.17 -38.26
CA THR A 43 6.40 8.57 -37.94
C THR A 43 5.12 9.28 -37.52
N GLY A 44 5.16 9.96 -36.36
CA GLY A 44 4.10 10.85 -35.93
C GLY A 44 2.87 10.18 -35.33
N THR A 45 2.89 8.86 -35.19
CA THR A 45 1.88 8.08 -34.45
C THR A 45 2.48 7.48 -33.18
N GLU A 46 1.66 7.20 -32.19
CA GLU A 46 2.10 6.50 -30.99
C GLU A 46 2.35 5.03 -31.29
N ASP A 47 3.51 4.55 -30.88
CA ASP A 47 3.89 3.15 -30.91
C ASP A 47 4.11 2.61 -29.50
N ILE A 48 3.86 1.31 -29.32
CA ILE A 48 4.07 0.62 -28.05
C ILE A 48 5.46 -0.02 -28.03
N TYR A 49 6.22 0.27 -26.98
CA TYR A 49 7.49 -0.37 -26.67
C TYR A 49 7.40 -1.16 -25.39
N LEU A 50 8.06 -2.31 -25.37
CA LEU A 50 8.27 -3.14 -24.20
C LEU A 50 9.73 -3.06 -23.78
N ARG A 51 9.99 -2.76 -22.52
CA ARG A 51 11.34 -2.73 -21.95
C ARG A 51 11.49 -3.81 -20.88
N ASN A 52 12.51 -4.63 -21.02
CA ASN A 52 12.96 -5.52 -19.95
C ASN A 52 13.82 -4.72 -18.96
N LEU A 53 13.44 -4.72 -17.68
CA LEU A 53 14.13 -3.93 -16.63
C LEU A 53 15.43 -4.55 -16.18
N GLU A 54 15.60 -5.87 -16.32
CA GLU A 54 16.83 -6.57 -15.94
C GLU A 54 17.91 -6.41 -17.02
N THR A 55 17.56 -6.65 -18.29
CA THR A 55 18.51 -6.60 -19.41
C THR A 55 18.63 -5.23 -20.06
N GLY A 56 17.63 -4.36 -19.88
CA GLY A 56 17.50 -3.08 -20.56
C GLY A 56 17.06 -3.20 -22.02
N GLU A 57 16.77 -4.40 -22.50
CA GLU A 57 16.32 -4.65 -23.88
C GLU A 57 15.00 -3.95 -24.16
N LEU A 58 14.90 -3.38 -25.38
CA LEU A 58 13.71 -2.67 -25.85
C LEU A 58 13.17 -3.38 -27.10
N THR A 59 11.87 -3.66 -27.10
CA THR A 59 11.16 -4.34 -28.20
C THR A 59 10.03 -3.47 -28.72
N HIS A 60 9.86 -3.39 -30.05
CA HIS A 60 8.70 -2.77 -30.69
C HIS A 60 7.52 -3.76 -30.65
N VAL A 61 6.40 -3.38 -30.01
CA VAL A 61 5.29 -4.30 -29.69
C VAL A 61 4.27 -4.39 -30.82
N ASN A 62 3.88 -3.27 -31.39
CA ASN A 62 2.79 -3.18 -32.37
C ASN A 62 3.22 -3.55 -33.81
N ILE A 63 4.13 -4.51 -33.93
CA ILE A 63 4.52 -5.15 -35.22
C ILE A 63 4.11 -6.62 -35.22
N ASP A 64 3.78 -7.15 -36.39
CA ASP A 64 3.47 -8.57 -36.57
C ASP A 64 4.77 -9.43 -36.69
N GLU A 65 4.63 -10.72 -36.95
CA GLU A 65 5.74 -11.66 -37.14
C GLU A 65 6.57 -11.42 -38.41
N ASN A 66 6.13 -10.52 -39.27
CA ASN A 66 6.82 -10.09 -40.50
C ASN A 66 7.38 -8.67 -40.38
N ASP A 67 7.46 -8.12 -39.16
CA ASP A 67 7.89 -6.75 -38.86
C ASP A 67 7.00 -5.66 -39.47
N VAL A 68 5.72 -5.98 -39.74
CA VAL A 68 4.75 -5.01 -40.25
C VAL A 68 4.03 -4.34 -39.09
N ALA A 69 4.16 -3.01 -38.98
CA ALA A 69 3.53 -2.25 -37.91
C ALA A 69 2.01 -2.11 -38.10
N ALA A 70 1.26 -2.21 -37.01
CA ALA A 70 -0.15 -1.84 -36.98
C ALA A 70 -0.32 -0.37 -37.35
N THR A 71 -1.22 -0.08 -38.27
CA THR A 71 -1.50 1.30 -38.72
C THR A 71 -2.36 2.03 -37.68
N GLY A 72 -2.11 3.32 -37.49
CA GLY A 72 -2.84 4.15 -36.52
C GLY A 72 -2.10 4.34 -35.20
N ALA A 73 -2.74 5.03 -34.25
CA ALA A 73 -2.17 5.28 -32.94
C ALA A 73 -2.36 4.07 -32.01
N ASN A 74 -1.29 3.67 -31.32
CA ASN A 74 -1.28 2.52 -30.41
C ASN A 74 -1.09 3.02 -28.98
N LEU A 75 -2.07 2.75 -28.10
CA LEU A 75 -2.17 3.39 -26.79
C LEU A 75 -2.55 2.38 -25.69
N ARG A 76 -2.37 2.77 -24.44
CA ARG A 76 -2.85 2.07 -23.24
C ARG A 76 -2.51 0.59 -23.21
N PRO A 77 -1.21 0.24 -23.23
CA PRO A 77 -0.81 -1.14 -23.10
C PRO A 77 -1.19 -1.70 -21.73
N VAL A 78 -1.54 -2.99 -21.68
CA VAL A 78 -1.67 -3.79 -20.46
C VAL A 78 -0.95 -5.13 -20.67
N LEU A 79 -0.36 -5.67 -19.60
CA LEU A 79 0.48 -6.87 -19.67
C LEU A 79 -0.09 -8.01 -18.83
N SER A 80 0.13 -9.24 -19.28
CA SER A 80 0.06 -10.42 -18.41
C SER A 80 1.21 -10.42 -17.39
N ASP A 81 1.16 -11.29 -16.38
CA ASP A 81 2.14 -11.33 -15.28
C ASP A 81 3.59 -11.44 -15.74
N THR A 82 3.87 -12.13 -16.84
CA THR A 82 5.24 -12.31 -17.38
C THR A 82 5.54 -11.40 -18.57
N GLY A 83 4.61 -10.53 -18.98
CA GLY A 83 4.75 -9.74 -20.21
C GLY A 83 4.65 -10.57 -21.50
N GLY A 84 4.28 -11.86 -21.41
CA GLY A 84 4.16 -12.75 -22.58
C GLY A 84 2.99 -12.40 -23.49
N ILE A 85 1.93 -11.80 -22.95
CA ILE A 85 0.77 -11.28 -23.68
C ILE A 85 0.63 -9.80 -23.35
N ILE A 86 0.47 -8.98 -24.39
CA ILE A 86 0.26 -7.54 -24.28
C ILE A 86 -1.00 -7.19 -25.04
N ALA A 87 -1.97 -6.53 -24.39
CA ALA A 87 -3.11 -5.94 -25.05
C ALA A 87 -2.94 -4.42 -25.14
N PHE A 88 -3.43 -3.81 -26.20
CA PHE A 88 -3.41 -2.36 -26.38
C PHE A 88 -4.53 -1.87 -27.29
N GLU A 89 -4.85 -0.59 -27.16
CA GLU A 89 -5.81 0.07 -28.06
C GLU A 89 -5.10 0.52 -29.34
N ASN A 90 -5.66 0.18 -30.49
CA ASN A 90 -5.25 0.68 -31.80
C ASN A 90 -6.35 1.57 -32.37
N ILE A 91 -6.07 2.85 -32.54
CA ILE A 91 -6.99 3.84 -33.10
C ILE A 91 -6.71 3.95 -34.60
N GLN A 92 -7.59 3.37 -35.42
CA GLN A 92 -7.46 3.33 -36.86
C GLN A 92 -7.83 4.66 -37.52
N ALA A 93 -7.50 4.79 -38.81
CA ALA A 93 -7.95 5.89 -39.62
C ALA A 93 -9.49 5.96 -39.60
N GLY A 94 -10.06 7.12 -39.27
CA GLY A 94 -11.49 7.29 -39.03
C GLY A 94 -11.92 7.28 -37.55
N GLY A 95 -10.97 7.08 -36.62
CA GLY A 95 -11.21 7.20 -35.18
C GLY A 95 -11.84 5.97 -34.51
N VAL A 96 -11.97 4.85 -35.21
CA VAL A 96 -12.48 3.60 -34.65
C VAL A 96 -11.36 2.90 -33.91
N SER A 97 -11.55 2.66 -32.61
CA SER A 97 -10.58 1.94 -31.76
C SER A 97 -10.86 0.43 -31.73
N ARG A 98 -9.80 -0.35 -31.72
CA ARG A 98 -9.77 -1.81 -31.63
C ARG A 98 -8.84 -2.25 -30.50
N ILE A 99 -9.10 -3.41 -29.90
CA ILE A 99 -8.14 -4.03 -29.00
C ILE A 99 -7.28 -5.03 -29.78
N MET A 100 -5.97 -4.80 -29.71
CA MET A 100 -4.95 -5.69 -30.30
C MET A 100 -4.29 -6.52 -29.22
N ILE A 101 -3.88 -7.74 -29.57
CA ILE A 101 -3.08 -8.62 -28.73
C ILE A 101 -1.76 -8.94 -29.43
N LYS A 102 -0.66 -8.68 -28.74
CA LYS A 102 0.69 -9.15 -29.09
C LYS A 102 1.05 -10.33 -28.21
N ASN A 103 1.41 -11.45 -28.80
CA ASN A 103 2.12 -12.53 -28.13
C ASN A 103 3.63 -12.32 -28.35
N THR A 104 4.37 -12.01 -27.29
CA THR A 104 5.81 -11.68 -27.39
C THR A 104 6.67 -12.91 -27.66
N THR A 105 6.17 -14.12 -27.34
CA THR A 105 6.90 -15.37 -27.58
C THR A 105 6.79 -15.83 -29.04
N THR A 106 5.59 -15.74 -29.65
CA THR A 106 5.37 -16.17 -31.04
C THR A 106 5.56 -15.06 -32.06
N GLY A 107 5.57 -13.81 -31.61
CA GLY A 107 5.61 -12.63 -32.48
C GLY A 107 4.26 -12.28 -33.11
N THR A 108 3.19 -13.05 -32.89
CA THR A 108 1.89 -12.81 -33.50
C THR A 108 1.22 -11.55 -32.97
N LEU A 109 0.60 -10.79 -33.87
CA LEU A 109 -0.21 -9.61 -33.57
C LEU A 109 -1.59 -9.80 -34.21
N VAL A 110 -2.66 -9.80 -33.38
CA VAL A 110 -4.03 -10.04 -33.85
C VAL A 110 -5.01 -9.06 -33.21
N GLU A 111 -6.11 -8.77 -33.90
CA GLU A 111 -7.25 -8.08 -33.30
C GLU A 111 -7.98 -9.03 -32.34
N ALA A 112 -8.24 -8.57 -31.11
CA ALA A 112 -8.91 -9.34 -30.07
C ALA A 112 -10.36 -8.87 -29.81
N SER A 113 -10.71 -7.64 -30.20
CA SER A 113 -12.09 -7.13 -30.13
C SER A 113 -12.96 -7.75 -31.23
N THR A 114 -13.09 -9.08 -31.20
CA THR A 114 -13.82 -9.89 -32.20
C THR A 114 -14.84 -10.78 -31.49
N ASP A 115 -15.89 -11.22 -32.22
CA ASP A 115 -16.81 -12.24 -31.74
C ASP A 115 -16.15 -13.64 -31.62
N ALA A 116 -16.91 -14.65 -31.24
CA ALA A 116 -16.41 -16.02 -31.12
C ALA A 116 -16.00 -16.66 -32.48
N SER A 117 -16.48 -16.15 -33.61
CA SER A 117 -16.09 -16.60 -34.95
C SER A 117 -14.83 -15.89 -35.49
N GLY A 118 -14.34 -14.86 -34.77
CA GLY A 118 -13.23 -14.01 -35.17
C GLY A 118 -13.64 -12.79 -36.00
N ALA A 119 -14.93 -12.51 -36.17
CA ALA A 119 -15.38 -11.30 -36.83
C ALA A 119 -15.17 -10.06 -35.93
N ALA A 120 -14.60 -8.99 -36.51
CA ALA A 120 -14.32 -7.75 -35.76
C ALA A 120 -15.61 -7.12 -35.20
N ALA A 121 -15.48 -6.46 -34.06
CA ALA A 121 -16.57 -5.65 -33.51
C ALA A 121 -17.04 -4.61 -34.51
N ASP A 122 -18.36 -4.41 -34.68
CA ASP A 122 -18.92 -3.38 -35.51
C ASP A 122 -18.90 -1.98 -34.90
N GLY A 123 -18.57 -1.87 -33.59
CA GLY A 123 -18.37 -0.64 -32.85
C GLY A 123 -16.95 -0.49 -32.29
N ALA A 124 -16.67 0.68 -31.73
CA ALA A 124 -15.37 0.99 -31.10
C ALA A 124 -15.17 0.21 -29.81
N SER A 125 -13.95 -0.32 -29.60
CA SER A 125 -13.53 -1.07 -28.40
C SER A 125 -12.40 -0.37 -27.65
N SER A 126 -12.42 -0.38 -26.31
CA SER A 126 -11.48 0.36 -25.45
C SER A 126 -11.32 -0.29 -24.07
N ASN A 127 -10.44 0.25 -23.24
CA ASN A 127 -10.24 -0.14 -21.83
C ASN A 127 -9.96 -1.64 -21.66
N ALA A 128 -8.87 -2.11 -22.24
CA ALA A 128 -8.43 -3.49 -22.11
C ALA A 128 -7.93 -3.79 -20.70
N SER A 129 -8.21 -4.99 -20.18
CA SER A 129 -7.66 -5.56 -18.96
C SER A 129 -7.37 -7.03 -19.17
N LEU A 130 -6.18 -7.51 -18.80
CA LEU A 130 -5.74 -8.90 -18.96
C LEU A 130 -5.73 -9.64 -17.62
N SER A 131 -6.10 -10.94 -17.66
CA SER A 131 -5.81 -11.84 -16.53
C SER A 131 -4.30 -12.08 -16.39
N ALA A 132 -3.87 -12.54 -15.20
CA ALA A 132 -2.47 -12.77 -14.88
C ALA A 132 -1.76 -13.70 -15.89
N ASN A 133 -2.42 -14.77 -16.26
CA ASN A 133 -1.90 -15.74 -17.23
C ASN A 133 -2.09 -15.33 -18.72
N GLY A 134 -2.69 -14.15 -18.97
CA GLY A 134 -2.97 -13.69 -20.33
C GLY A 134 -4.04 -14.49 -21.09
N GLN A 135 -4.83 -15.33 -20.41
CA GLN A 135 -5.85 -16.16 -21.05
C GLN A 135 -7.18 -15.41 -21.24
N TYR A 136 -7.50 -14.47 -20.37
CA TYR A 136 -8.73 -13.72 -20.42
C TYR A 136 -8.45 -12.24 -20.67
N LEU A 137 -9.26 -11.66 -21.57
CA LEU A 137 -9.25 -10.23 -21.89
C LEU A 137 -10.64 -9.65 -21.57
N ALA A 138 -10.69 -8.70 -20.65
CA ALA A 138 -11.87 -7.86 -20.47
C ALA A 138 -11.69 -6.54 -21.24
N PHE A 139 -12.75 -6.04 -21.86
CA PHE A 139 -12.73 -4.78 -22.60
C PHE A 139 -14.14 -4.19 -22.72
N LEU A 140 -14.21 -2.91 -23.02
CA LEU A 140 -15.45 -2.21 -23.34
C LEU A 140 -15.63 -2.13 -24.87
N SER A 141 -16.86 -2.32 -25.34
CA SER A 141 -17.19 -2.13 -26.75
C SER A 141 -18.58 -1.53 -26.95
N ALA A 142 -18.73 -0.74 -28.01
CA ALA A 142 -20.01 -0.30 -28.54
C ALA A 142 -20.47 -1.17 -29.73
N GLY A 143 -19.79 -2.32 -29.93
CA GLY A 143 -20.16 -3.26 -30.99
C GLY A 143 -21.30 -4.16 -30.58
N THR A 144 -22.31 -4.31 -31.41
CA THR A 144 -23.53 -5.10 -31.17
C THR A 144 -23.40 -6.56 -31.61
N ASN A 145 -22.31 -6.90 -32.29
CA ASN A 145 -22.09 -8.23 -32.86
C ASN A 145 -21.19 -9.16 -32.03
N LEU A 146 -20.66 -8.68 -30.88
CA LEU A 146 -19.65 -9.43 -30.10
C LEU A 146 -20.24 -10.61 -29.32
N ALA A 147 -21.46 -10.47 -28.81
CA ALA A 147 -22.17 -11.53 -28.09
C ALA A 147 -23.64 -11.58 -28.54
N THR A 148 -24.27 -12.75 -28.34
CA THR A 148 -25.71 -12.89 -28.59
C THR A 148 -26.50 -11.99 -27.66
N LEU A 149 -27.58 -11.37 -28.14
CA LEU A 149 -28.48 -10.51 -27.35
C LEU A 149 -27.93 -9.12 -27.00
N ASP A 150 -26.96 -8.59 -27.73
CA ASP A 150 -26.56 -7.19 -27.55
C ASP A 150 -27.37 -6.31 -28.53
N GLU A 151 -28.44 -5.69 -28.02
CA GLU A 151 -29.42 -4.93 -28.81
C GLU A 151 -29.63 -3.50 -28.31
N ASN A 152 -28.80 -3.02 -27.35
CA ASN A 152 -29.10 -1.80 -26.61
C ASN A 152 -28.36 -0.53 -27.09
N ASP A 153 -27.50 -0.64 -28.11
CA ASP A 153 -26.71 0.46 -28.69
C ASP A 153 -25.89 1.28 -27.66
N VAL A 154 -25.58 0.72 -26.47
CA VAL A 154 -24.72 1.37 -25.48
C VAL A 154 -23.37 0.65 -25.41
N LYS A 155 -22.39 1.29 -24.78
CA LYS A 155 -21.10 0.66 -24.55
C LYS A 155 -21.22 -0.37 -23.42
N ASP A 156 -20.97 -1.63 -23.72
CA ASP A 156 -21.03 -2.76 -22.81
C ASP A 156 -19.64 -3.29 -22.43
N GLY A 157 -19.58 -4.07 -21.34
CA GLY A 157 -18.40 -4.80 -20.91
C GLY A 157 -18.39 -6.22 -21.45
N PHE A 158 -17.26 -6.67 -21.98
CA PHE A 158 -17.08 -8.02 -22.51
C PHE A 158 -15.90 -8.72 -21.82
N LEU A 159 -16.01 -10.05 -21.67
CA LEU A 159 -14.91 -10.92 -21.29
C LEU A 159 -14.69 -11.94 -22.40
N LYS A 160 -13.49 -11.99 -22.94
CA LYS A 160 -13.07 -12.94 -23.98
C LYS A 160 -12.06 -13.93 -23.44
N ASN A 161 -12.28 -15.22 -23.69
CA ASN A 161 -11.27 -16.25 -23.53
C ASN A 161 -10.41 -16.28 -24.80
N LEU A 162 -9.15 -15.88 -24.70
CA LEU A 162 -8.23 -15.79 -25.84
C LEU A 162 -7.82 -17.16 -26.41
N ALA A 163 -7.96 -18.25 -25.64
CA ALA A 163 -7.63 -19.59 -26.10
C ALA A 163 -8.79 -20.25 -26.89
N THR A 164 -10.04 -20.01 -26.48
CA THR A 164 -11.23 -20.62 -27.13
C THR A 164 -11.93 -19.66 -28.10
N GLY A 165 -11.72 -18.35 -27.96
CA GLY A 165 -12.43 -17.33 -28.69
C GLY A 165 -13.79 -16.95 -28.09
N ASP A 166 -14.27 -17.66 -27.04
CA ASP A 166 -15.57 -17.39 -26.44
C ASP A 166 -15.64 -15.97 -25.85
N VAL A 167 -16.79 -15.30 -26.07
CA VAL A 167 -17.06 -13.95 -25.58
C VAL A 167 -18.37 -13.93 -24.81
N ILE A 168 -18.38 -13.30 -23.63
CA ILE A 168 -19.58 -13.06 -22.85
C ILE A 168 -19.75 -11.56 -22.56
N ASN A 169 -21.01 -11.07 -22.62
CA ASN A 169 -21.36 -9.73 -22.11
C ASN A 169 -21.44 -9.78 -20.57
N VAL A 170 -20.58 -9.01 -19.88
CA VAL A 170 -20.53 -8.98 -18.40
C VAL A 170 -21.46 -7.93 -17.79
N SER A 171 -21.87 -6.93 -18.54
CA SER A 171 -22.82 -5.87 -18.13
C SER A 171 -24.28 -6.30 -18.26
N MET A 172 -24.57 -7.59 -18.06
CA MET A 172 -25.87 -8.19 -18.22
C MET A 172 -26.22 -9.05 -16.98
N LEU A 173 -27.50 -9.08 -16.58
CA LEU A 173 -28.01 -9.99 -15.56
C LEU A 173 -28.02 -11.46 -16.05
N ALA A 174 -28.13 -12.41 -15.14
CA ALA A 174 -28.16 -13.83 -15.48
C ALA A 174 -29.41 -14.25 -16.29
N ASP A 175 -30.47 -13.47 -16.26
CA ASP A 175 -31.71 -13.68 -17.03
C ASP A 175 -31.64 -13.10 -18.45
N GLY A 176 -30.50 -12.53 -18.85
CA GLY A 176 -30.31 -11.91 -20.15
C GLY A 176 -30.68 -10.40 -20.21
N THR A 177 -31.09 -9.81 -19.10
CA THR A 177 -31.38 -8.36 -19.05
C THR A 177 -30.09 -7.57 -19.19
N GLN A 178 -29.96 -6.80 -20.26
CA GLN A 178 -28.81 -5.93 -20.53
C GLN A 178 -28.86 -4.64 -19.71
N ALA A 179 -27.70 -4.04 -19.46
CA ALA A 179 -27.59 -2.72 -18.85
C ALA A 179 -28.33 -1.67 -19.72
N ASP A 180 -29.18 -0.85 -19.10
CA ASP A 180 -29.90 0.22 -19.78
C ASP A 180 -29.02 1.48 -20.02
N ARG A 181 -27.76 1.46 -19.60
CA ARG A 181 -26.77 2.54 -19.75
C ARG A 181 -25.37 1.99 -19.84
N ALA A 182 -24.48 2.81 -20.40
CA ALA A 182 -23.10 2.44 -20.68
C ALA A 182 -22.31 1.97 -19.45
N THR A 183 -21.43 1.03 -19.70
CA THR A 183 -20.32 0.66 -18.85
C THR A 183 -19.14 1.59 -19.13
N THR A 184 -18.50 2.14 -18.09
CA THR A 184 -17.49 3.21 -18.21
C THR A 184 -16.09 2.74 -17.87
N ASP A 185 -15.96 1.65 -17.10
CA ASP A 185 -14.69 1.08 -16.65
C ASP A 185 -14.81 -0.43 -16.47
N ILE A 186 -13.69 -1.18 -16.64
CA ILE A 186 -13.67 -2.63 -16.55
C ILE A 186 -12.30 -3.16 -16.14
N ALA A 187 -12.27 -4.20 -15.31
CA ALA A 187 -11.06 -4.97 -15.00
C ALA A 187 -11.39 -6.44 -14.72
N VAL A 188 -10.48 -7.35 -15.08
CA VAL A 188 -10.61 -8.79 -14.84
C VAL A 188 -9.66 -9.23 -13.73
N SER A 189 -10.09 -10.20 -12.89
CA SER A 189 -9.24 -10.85 -11.89
C SER A 189 -8.09 -11.64 -12.53
N GLY A 190 -6.99 -11.86 -11.79
CA GLY A 190 -5.82 -12.56 -12.32
C GLY A 190 -6.12 -13.97 -12.81
N ASP A 191 -7.06 -14.66 -12.17
CA ASP A 191 -7.53 -16.02 -12.56
C ASP A 191 -8.65 -16.03 -13.64
N GLY A 192 -9.16 -14.83 -14.02
CA GLY A 192 -10.27 -14.71 -14.97
C GLY A 192 -11.65 -15.03 -14.40
N SER A 193 -11.78 -15.35 -13.11
CA SER A 193 -13.04 -15.80 -12.50
C SER A 193 -14.03 -14.68 -12.22
N ALA A 194 -13.56 -13.43 -12.10
CA ALA A 194 -14.37 -12.26 -11.79
C ALA A 194 -14.03 -11.09 -12.71
N VAL A 195 -15.06 -10.35 -13.13
CA VAL A 195 -14.91 -9.08 -13.82
C VAL A 195 -15.58 -8.00 -13.01
N VAL A 196 -14.83 -6.95 -12.67
CA VAL A 196 -15.39 -5.74 -12.07
C VAL A 196 -15.63 -4.69 -13.17
N PHE A 197 -16.74 -3.97 -13.06
CA PHE A 197 -17.05 -2.89 -13.98
C PHE A 197 -17.87 -1.79 -13.33
N THR A 198 -17.80 -0.59 -13.90
CA THR A 198 -18.56 0.57 -13.45
C THR A 198 -19.68 0.87 -14.43
N SER A 199 -20.90 1.08 -13.94
CA SER A 199 -22.03 1.49 -14.77
C SER A 199 -22.99 2.42 -14.02
N THR A 200 -23.66 3.30 -14.77
CA THR A 200 -24.79 4.11 -14.31
C THR A 200 -26.14 3.45 -14.54
N ALA A 201 -26.16 2.19 -14.96
CA ALA A 201 -27.39 1.45 -15.27
C ALA A 201 -28.38 1.42 -14.10
N THR A 202 -29.66 1.65 -14.40
CA THR A 202 -30.74 1.69 -13.40
C THR A 202 -31.46 0.35 -13.26
N ASN A 203 -31.17 -0.61 -14.13
CA ASN A 203 -31.81 -1.92 -14.15
C ASN A 203 -30.93 -3.05 -13.61
N LEU A 204 -29.63 -2.82 -13.40
CA LEU A 204 -28.72 -3.80 -12.80
C LEU A 204 -28.77 -3.86 -11.27
N SER A 205 -29.51 -2.96 -10.64
CA SER A 205 -29.70 -2.90 -9.17
C SER A 205 -31.15 -2.58 -8.80
N SER A 206 -31.51 -2.71 -7.53
CA SER A 206 -32.83 -2.31 -7.02
C SER A 206 -33.04 -0.79 -7.01
N SER A 207 -31.98 -0.01 -7.02
CA SER A 207 -32.02 1.45 -7.06
C SER A 207 -32.25 1.96 -8.49
N LYS A 208 -33.22 2.86 -8.66
CA LYS A 208 -33.48 3.55 -9.92
C LYS A 208 -32.76 4.90 -10.06
N ILE A 209 -31.85 5.20 -9.14
CA ILE A 209 -31.06 6.44 -9.19
C ILE A 209 -29.92 6.25 -10.19
N VAL A 210 -29.80 7.17 -11.13
CA VAL A 210 -28.68 7.22 -12.09
C VAL A 210 -27.43 7.66 -11.35
N GLN A 211 -26.57 6.71 -11.03
CA GLN A 211 -25.34 6.91 -10.28
C GLN A 211 -24.34 5.82 -10.63
N GLU A 212 -23.09 6.16 -10.78
CA GLU A 212 -22.02 5.17 -11.01
C GLU A 212 -21.92 4.23 -9.82
N ARG A 213 -21.94 2.94 -10.11
CA ARG A 213 -21.76 1.84 -9.16
C ARG A 213 -20.76 0.83 -9.70
N VAL A 214 -20.04 0.21 -8.77
CA VAL A 214 -19.12 -0.87 -9.08
C VAL A 214 -19.82 -2.20 -8.92
N TYR A 215 -19.85 -2.96 -10.00
CA TYR A 215 -20.41 -4.29 -10.12
C TYR A 215 -19.32 -5.35 -10.23
N VAL A 216 -19.63 -6.57 -9.81
CA VAL A 216 -18.76 -7.75 -9.95
C VAL A 216 -19.54 -8.85 -10.62
N LYS A 217 -19.09 -9.29 -11.78
CA LYS A 217 -19.61 -10.43 -12.51
C LYS A 217 -18.76 -11.66 -12.22
N ASN A 218 -19.36 -12.74 -11.77
CA ASN A 218 -18.71 -14.04 -11.74
C ASN A 218 -18.78 -14.65 -13.14
N ALA A 219 -17.62 -14.90 -13.75
CA ALA A 219 -17.52 -15.35 -15.14
C ALA A 219 -18.14 -16.76 -15.37
N ALA A 220 -18.01 -17.65 -14.38
CA ALA A 220 -18.49 -19.03 -14.50
C ALA A 220 -20.00 -19.16 -14.25
N THR A 221 -20.56 -18.45 -13.25
CA THR A 221 -21.97 -18.57 -12.86
C THR A 221 -22.86 -17.52 -13.49
N GLY A 222 -22.31 -16.45 -14.05
CA GLY A 222 -23.05 -15.30 -14.53
C GLY A 222 -23.72 -14.47 -13.42
N ALA A 223 -23.44 -14.76 -12.14
CA ALA A 223 -23.97 -13.99 -11.03
C ALA A 223 -23.39 -12.58 -11.00
N LEU A 224 -24.26 -11.59 -10.75
CA LEU A 224 -23.89 -10.18 -10.63
C LEU A 224 -24.08 -9.71 -9.17
N ALA A 225 -23.04 -9.11 -8.60
CA ALA A 225 -23.05 -8.50 -7.27
C ALA A 225 -22.65 -7.02 -7.36
N ILE A 226 -22.92 -6.25 -6.29
CA ILE A 226 -22.52 -4.84 -6.19
C ILE A 226 -21.42 -4.73 -5.12
N ALA A 227 -20.23 -4.28 -5.51
CA ALA A 227 -19.12 -4.04 -4.59
C ALA A 227 -19.30 -2.73 -3.80
N SER A 228 -19.87 -1.69 -4.42
CA SER A 228 -20.07 -0.39 -3.81
C SER A 228 -21.25 -0.38 -2.83
N THR A 229 -21.13 -1.21 -1.77
CA THR A 229 -22.10 -1.33 -0.66
C THR A 229 -21.37 -1.27 0.68
N SER A 230 -22.06 -0.78 1.71
CA SER A 230 -21.59 -0.84 3.10
C SER A 230 -21.44 -2.30 3.59
N ALA A 231 -20.91 -2.51 4.79
CA ALA A 231 -20.84 -3.84 5.40
C ALA A 231 -22.23 -4.45 5.67
N SER A 232 -23.27 -3.60 5.86
CA SER A 232 -24.67 -4.05 5.99
C SER A 232 -25.37 -4.29 4.65
N GLY A 233 -24.69 -4.07 3.52
CA GLY A 233 -25.25 -4.23 2.18
C GLY A 233 -26.02 -2.99 1.66
N GLU A 234 -25.97 -1.86 2.37
CA GLU A 234 -26.58 -0.60 1.91
C GLU A 234 -25.79 -0.06 0.72
N LEU A 235 -26.49 0.38 -0.33
CA LEU A 235 -25.88 0.97 -1.52
C LEU A 235 -25.13 2.27 -1.18
N ALA A 236 -24.00 2.49 -1.85
CA ALA A 236 -23.27 3.76 -1.78
C ALA A 236 -24.20 4.93 -2.11
N ASN A 237 -24.18 5.99 -1.29
CA ASN A 237 -24.96 7.19 -1.50
C ASN A 237 -24.26 8.25 -2.36
N GLY A 238 -23.07 7.94 -2.89
CA GLY A 238 -22.26 8.73 -3.83
C GLY A 238 -21.70 7.86 -4.95
N ALA A 239 -21.26 8.47 -6.05
CA ALA A 239 -20.69 7.78 -7.19
C ALA A 239 -19.49 6.92 -6.78
N SER A 240 -19.37 5.71 -7.38
CA SER A 240 -18.28 4.76 -7.14
C SER A 240 -17.77 4.24 -8.50
N TYR A 241 -16.45 4.30 -8.73
CA TYR A 241 -15.81 4.08 -10.02
C TYR A 241 -14.33 3.69 -9.87
N HIS A 242 -13.58 3.52 -10.96
CA HIS A 242 -12.17 3.14 -11.05
C HIS A 242 -11.87 1.92 -10.16
N ALA A 243 -12.48 0.79 -10.53
CA ALA A 243 -12.35 -0.42 -9.75
C ALA A 243 -11.20 -1.30 -10.22
N SER A 244 -10.52 -1.94 -9.27
CA SER A 244 -9.54 -3.00 -9.50
C SER A 244 -9.86 -4.20 -8.60
N VAL A 245 -9.42 -5.41 -8.99
CA VAL A 245 -9.78 -6.66 -8.33
C VAL A 245 -8.56 -7.55 -8.11
N SER A 246 -8.48 -8.23 -6.95
CA SER A 246 -7.44 -9.22 -6.64
C SER A 246 -7.50 -10.44 -7.56
N ASP A 247 -6.43 -11.21 -7.62
CA ASP A 247 -6.32 -12.33 -8.58
C ASP A 247 -7.39 -13.39 -8.44
N ASN A 248 -7.86 -13.64 -7.24
CA ASN A 248 -8.92 -14.62 -6.94
C ASN A 248 -10.34 -14.03 -6.94
N GLY A 249 -10.52 -12.78 -7.38
CA GLY A 249 -11.82 -12.11 -7.41
C GLY A 249 -12.42 -11.73 -6.05
N ARG A 250 -11.72 -11.99 -4.93
CA ARG A 250 -12.26 -11.79 -3.58
C ARG A 250 -12.30 -10.34 -3.16
N TYR A 251 -11.23 -9.59 -3.39
CA TYR A 251 -11.12 -8.20 -2.95
C TYR A 251 -11.26 -7.25 -4.12
N VAL A 252 -12.14 -6.28 -3.95
CA VAL A 252 -12.36 -5.21 -4.94
C VAL A 252 -12.02 -3.88 -4.29
N VAL A 253 -11.10 -3.12 -4.90
CA VAL A 253 -10.85 -1.73 -4.54
C VAL A 253 -11.52 -0.81 -5.52
N PHE A 254 -11.98 0.32 -5.05
CA PHE A 254 -12.66 1.33 -5.89
C PHE A 254 -12.63 2.70 -5.25
N THR A 255 -12.75 3.72 -6.07
CA THR A 255 -12.94 5.10 -5.64
C THR A 255 -14.43 5.35 -5.37
N SER A 256 -14.75 6.06 -4.29
CA SER A 256 -16.13 6.48 -4.02
C SER A 256 -16.22 7.85 -3.38
N LYS A 257 -17.27 8.60 -3.76
CA LYS A 257 -17.72 9.85 -3.12
C LYS A 257 -18.80 9.61 -2.05
N ALA A 258 -19.09 8.36 -1.72
CA ALA A 258 -20.08 8.00 -0.73
C ALA A 258 -19.52 8.15 0.69
N PHE A 259 -20.32 8.68 1.59
CA PHE A 259 -19.97 8.83 3.01
C PHE A 259 -20.67 7.81 3.93
N ASN A 260 -21.46 6.87 3.36
CA ASN A 260 -22.15 5.82 4.12
C ASN A 260 -21.49 4.44 4.01
N LEU A 261 -20.35 4.32 3.33
CA LEU A 261 -19.70 3.03 3.12
C LEU A 261 -18.91 2.54 4.33
N ALA A 262 -18.26 3.46 5.05
CA ALA A 262 -17.49 3.14 6.25
C ALA A 262 -17.60 4.29 7.27
N PRO A 263 -17.36 4.03 8.57
CA PRO A 263 -17.13 5.09 9.54
C PRO A 263 -15.99 6.00 9.10
N ASP A 264 -16.03 7.28 9.48
CA ASP A 264 -14.99 8.28 9.19
C ASP A 264 -14.78 8.58 7.69
N ALA A 265 -15.68 8.12 6.82
CA ALA A 265 -15.67 8.49 5.41
C ALA A 265 -15.87 10.01 5.23
N PRO A 266 -15.01 10.71 4.48
CA PRO A 266 -15.15 12.15 4.28
C PRO A 266 -16.38 12.48 3.45
N ILE A 267 -17.07 13.59 3.79
CA ILE A 267 -18.35 13.96 3.15
C ILE A 267 -18.14 14.62 1.77
N LEU A 268 -17.02 15.29 1.56
CA LEU A 268 -16.79 16.13 0.37
C LEU A 268 -15.62 15.68 -0.52
N ALA A 269 -14.92 14.60 -0.16
CA ALA A 269 -13.79 14.10 -0.91
C ALA A 269 -14.04 12.68 -1.41
N SER A 270 -13.44 12.32 -2.55
CA SER A 270 -13.39 10.93 -2.99
C SER A 270 -12.37 10.15 -2.15
N SER A 271 -12.69 8.90 -1.85
CA SER A 271 -11.87 8.01 -1.04
C SER A 271 -11.76 6.63 -1.66
N ILE A 272 -10.72 5.91 -1.29
CA ILE A 272 -10.49 4.53 -1.72
C ILE A 272 -11.08 3.57 -0.68
N TYR A 273 -11.82 2.58 -1.18
CA TYR A 273 -12.40 1.51 -0.37
C TYR A 273 -11.96 0.16 -0.89
N ARG A 274 -11.80 -0.81 0.03
CA ARG A 274 -11.64 -2.23 -0.30
C ARG A 274 -12.82 -3.02 0.24
N LYS A 275 -13.52 -3.70 -0.67
CA LYS A 275 -14.63 -4.61 -0.36
C LYS A 275 -14.14 -6.05 -0.40
N ASP A 276 -14.41 -6.82 0.65
CA ASP A 276 -14.30 -8.28 0.63
C ASP A 276 -15.63 -8.86 0.11
N MET A 277 -15.63 -9.40 -1.09
CA MET A 277 -16.83 -9.94 -1.74
C MET A 277 -17.32 -11.23 -1.09
N GLN A 278 -16.49 -11.91 -0.32
CA GLN A 278 -16.84 -13.14 0.37
C GLN A 278 -17.55 -12.88 1.71
N THR A 279 -17.04 -11.91 2.49
CA THR A 279 -17.56 -11.61 3.84
C THR A 279 -18.52 -10.43 3.86
N GLY A 280 -18.50 -9.58 2.83
CA GLY A 280 -19.21 -8.32 2.78
C GLY A 280 -18.55 -7.18 3.56
N ALA A 281 -17.40 -7.43 4.20
CA ALA A 281 -16.67 -6.38 4.91
C ALA A 281 -16.16 -5.30 3.95
N ILE A 282 -16.14 -4.05 4.42
CA ILE A 282 -15.59 -2.91 3.68
C ILE A 282 -14.63 -2.13 4.57
N MET A 283 -13.53 -1.67 4.00
CA MET A 283 -12.48 -0.92 4.67
C MET A 283 -12.21 0.38 3.91
N LEU A 284 -12.07 1.48 4.64
CA LEU A 284 -11.56 2.75 4.10
C LEU A 284 -10.04 2.64 4.01
N ILE A 285 -9.48 2.80 2.80
CA ILE A 285 -8.04 2.61 2.51
C ILE A 285 -7.27 3.91 2.57
N SER A 286 -7.82 5.00 2.01
CA SER A 286 -7.17 6.32 1.94
C SER A 286 -7.12 7.01 3.32
N THR A 287 -6.42 6.34 4.26
CA THR A 287 -6.20 6.78 5.64
C THR A 287 -4.72 6.83 5.96
N ASP A 288 -4.34 7.68 6.92
CA ASP A 288 -3.00 7.65 7.52
C ASP A 288 -2.72 6.33 8.27
N ALA A 289 -1.54 6.19 8.86
CA ALA A 289 -1.17 5.00 9.65
C ALA A 289 -2.01 4.82 10.92
N SER A 290 -2.65 5.89 11.41
CA SER A 290 -3.55 5.87 12.57
C SER A 290 -5.01 5.57 12.20
N GLY A 291 -5.30 5.42 10.92
CA GLY A 291 -6.63 5.13 10.39
C GLY A 291 -7.51 6.36 10.14
N HIS A 292 -6.99 7.59 10.27
CA HIS A 292 -7.76 8.80 9.99
C HIS A 292 -7.82 9.07 8.49
N SER A 293 -9.01 9.42 8.00
CA SER A 293 -9.20 9.79 6.60
C SER A 293 -8.51 11.11 6.25
N GLY A 294 -7.95 11.18 5.05
CA GLY A 294 -7.44 12.43 4.49
C GLY A 294 -8.56 13.43 4.15
N LYS A 295 -8.19 14.69 3.94
CA LYS A 295 -9.12 15.76 3.56
C LYS A 295 -9.16 16.03 2.05
N GLY A 296 -8.18 15.53 1.31
CA GLY A 296 -8.10 15.64 -0.15
C GLY A 296 -8.80 14.48 -0.86
N ASN A 297 -8.82 14.56 -2.19
CA ASN A 297 -9.35 13.48 -3.02
C ASN A 297 -8.33 12.36 -3.16
N SER A 298 -8.83 11.12 -3.18
CA SER A 298 -8.06 9.93 -3.53
C SER A 298 -8.73 9.21 -4.70
N ASP A 299 -7.93 8.65 -5.62
CA ASP A 299 -8.41 8.02 -6.85
C ASP A 299 -7.45 6.95 -7.38
N MET A 300 -7.82 6.28 -8.49
CA MET A 300 -6.98 5.38 -9.29
C MET A 300 -6.33 4.23 -8.50
N ALA A 301 -7.12 3.57 -7.64
CA ALA A 301 -6.60 2.48 -6.83
C ALA A 301 -6.36 1.19 -7.61
N VAL A 302 -5.22 0.55 -7.36
CA VAL A 302 -4.85 -0.79 -7.85
C VAL A 302 -4.53 -1.68 -6.66
N ILE A 303 -4.89 -2.97 -6.75
CA ILE A 303 -4.72 -3.94 -5.67
C ILE A 303 -3.74 -5.05 -6.05
N SER A 304 -2.95 -5.54 -5.09
CA SER A 304 -2.05 -6.69 -5.27
C SER A 304 -2.82 -8.00 -5.50
N SER A 305 -2.13 -9.00 -6.04
CA SER A 305 -2.68 -10.34 -6.35
C SER A 305 -3.40 -10.97 -5.16
N ASP A 306 -2.82 -10.87 -3.96
CA ASP A 306 -3.35 -11.41 -2.70
C ASP A 306 -4.43 -10.52 -2.04
N GLY A 307 -4.62 -9.29 -2.54
CA GLY A 307 -5.57 -8.31 -1.99
C GLY A 307 -5.08 -7.57 -0.74
N ARG A 308 -3.82 -7.71 -0.35
CA ARG A 308 -3.25 -7.08 0.86
C ARG A 308 -2.85 -5.63 0.63
N TYR A 309 -2.16 -5.35 -0.47
CA TYR A 309 -1.61 -4.03 -0.75
C TYR A 309 -2.48 -3.26 -1.73
N VAL A 310 -2.67 -1.98 -1.46
CA VAL A 310 -3.43 -1.08 -2.34
C VAL A 310 -2.57 0.15 -2.64
N MET A 311 -2.25 0.34 -3.92
CA MET A 311 -1.63 1.56 -4.41
C MET A 311 -2.71 2.51 -4.91
N PHE A 312 -2.58 3.80 -4.64
CA PHE A 312 -3.55 4.81 -5.05
C PHE A 312 -2.94 6.20 -5.10
N GLU A 313 -3.63 7.10 -5.76
CA GLU A 313 -3.29 8.52 -5.81
C GLU A 313 -4.08 9.30 -4.78
N SER A 314 -3.47 10.32 -4.16
CA SER A 314 -4.18 11.20 -3.25
C SER A 314 -3.55 12.60 -3.15
N THR A 315 -4.42 13.61 -3.01
CA THR A 315 -4.04 14.98 -2.61
C THR A 315 -4.13 15.18 -1.09
N SER A 316 -4.34 14.10 -0.33
CA SER A 316 -4.42 14.12 1.13
C SER A 316 -3.04 13.94 1.75
N ASN A 317 -2.77 14.67 2.81
CA ASN A 317 -1.58 14.49 3.65
C ASN A 317 -1.72 13.21 4.47
N LEU A 318 -1.33 12.06 3.90
CA LEU A 318 -1.48 10.75 4.54
C LEU A 318 -0.21 10.26 5.23
N THR A 319 0.92 10.87 4.93
CA THR A 319 2.21 10.55 5.55
C THR A 319 2.87 11.82 6.08
N PRO A 320 3.73 11.70 7.11
CA PRO A 320 4.57 12.80 7.56
C PRO A 320 5.41 13.38 6.42
N GLY A 321 5.52 14.71 6.35
CA GLY A 321 6.28 15.42 5.31
C GLY A 321 5.55 15.58 3.96
N ASP A 322 4.32 15.11 3.87
CA ASP A 322 3.40 15.39 2.79
C ASP A 322 2.50 16.57 3.21
N GLY A 323 2.70 17.73 2.67
CA GLY A 323 2.00 18.96 3.11
C GLY A 323 1.78 19.96 2.00
N ASP A 324 2.11 19.63 0.76
CA ASP A 324 2.05 20.55 -0.38
C ASP A 324 0.69 20.52 -1.11
N GLY A 325 -0.20 19.60 -0.75
CA GLY A 325 -1.56 19.46 -1.31
C GLY A 325 -1.59 19.03 -2.78
N LYS A 326 -0.49 18.48 -3.29
CA LYS A 326 -0.42 17.90 -4.63
C LYS A 326 -0.87 16.44 -4.62
N ASN A 327 -0.94 15.86 -5.80
CA ASN A 327 -1.31 14.46 -5.96
C ASN A 327 -0.06 13.59 -5.80
N ASP A 328 -0.08 12.71 -4.82
CA ASP A 328 0.99 11.76 -4.49
C ASP A 328 0.54 10.33 -4.70
N ILE A 329 1.51 9.43 -4.86
CA ILE A 329 1.28 7.99 -4.97
C ILE A 329 1.55 7.33 -3.61
N PHE A 330 0.56 6.62 -3.10
CA PHE A 330 0.64 5.92 -1.82
C PHE A 330 0.48 4.42 -1.99
N LEU A 331 1.15 3.67 -1.12
CA LEU A 331 0.96 2.23 -0.92
C LEU A 331 0.46 1.98 0.50
N LYS A 332 -0.71 1.33 0.63
CA LYS A 332 -1.32 0.93 1.89
C LYS A 332 -1.24 -0.57 2.08
N ASP A 333 -0.66 -1.02 3.20
CA ASP A 333 -0.81 -2.39 3.68
C ASP A 333 -2.12 -2.50 4.49
N THR A 334 -3.05 -3.28 4.00
CA THR A 334 -4.38 -3.41 4.62
C THR A 334 -4.41 -4.32 5.84
N VAL A 335 -3.32 -5.04 6.12
CA VAL A 335 -3.16 -5.91 7.30
C VAL A 335 -2.53 -5.15 8.45
N THR A 336 -1.44 -4.44 8.21
CA THR A 336 -0.73 -3.68 9.26
C THR A 336 -1.26 -2.26 9.45
N GLY A 337 -1.95 -1.71 8.44
CA GLY A 337 -2.40 -0.32 8.40
C GLY A 337 -1.30 0.66 8.02
N SER A 338 -0.06 0.20 7.75
CA SER A 338 1.02 1.08 7.32
C SER A 338 0.73 1.71 5.97
N ILE A 339 1.23 2.93 5.77
CA ILE A 339 1.10 3.67 4.53
C ILE A 339 2.43 4.32 4.16
N THR A 340 2.82 4.20 2.90
CA THR A 340 4.09 4.71 2.37
C THR A 340 3.82 5.60 1.17
N ARG A 341 4.45 6.78 1.12
CA ARG A 341 4.42 7.66 -0.05
C ARG A 341 5.52 7.24 -1.03
N LEU A 342 5.14 6.65 -2.17
CA LEU A 342 6.07 6.17 -3.19
C LEU A 342 6.68 7.30 -4.02
N SER A 343 5.96 8.40 -4.21
CA SER A 343 6.42 9.61 -4.91
C SER A 343 7.39 10.47 -4.10
N ALA A 344 7.67 10.12 -2.84
CA ALA A 344 8.62 10.86 -2.00
C ALA A 344 10.01 10.90 -2.63
N GLY A 345 10.57 12.12 -2.82
CA GLY A 345 11.90 12.30 -3.44
C GLY A 345 11.91 12.37 -4.97
N ALA A 346 10.80 12.21 -5.65
CA ALA A 346 10.68 12.62 -7.04
C ALA A 346 10.99 14.12 -7.14
N THR A 347 11.86 14.52 -8.09
CA THR A 347 12.36 15.90 -8.22
C THR A 347 11.29 16.92 -8.54
N GLN A 348 10.08 16.46 -8.85
CA GLN A 348 8.86 17.26 -8.97
C GLN A 348 7.66 16.42 -8.52
N ASP A 349 7.02 16.85 -7.45
CA ASP A 349 5.67 16.44 -7.07
C ASP A 349 4.70 16.84 -8.18
N THR A 350 4.33 15.92 -9.03
CA THR A 350 3.46 16.24 -10.14
C THR A 350 2.38 15.18 -10.21
N GLY A 351 1.22 15.58 -9.77
CA GLY A 351 0.01 14.87 -10.00
C GLY A 351 -0.27 14.65 -11.48
N ILE A 352 0.30 13.60 -12.04
CA ILE A 352 -0.14 13.09 -13.33
C ILE A 352 -0.62 11.68 -13.06
N GLY A 353 -1.93 11.55 -13.02
CA GLY A 353 -2.61 10.32 -12.80
C GLY A 353 -2.32 9.32 -13.89
N TYR A 354 -1.70 8.26 -13.53
CA TYR A 354 -1.73 6.90 -14.07
C TYR A 354 -0.56 6.14 -13.44
N SER A 355 -0.86 5.22 -12.56
CA SER A 355 0.10 4.33 -11.94
C SER A 355 -0.14 2.90 -12.40
N GLY A 356 0.93 2.19 -12.74
CA GLY A 356 0.94 0.75 -12.92
C GLY A 356 1.52 0.10 -11.67
N PHE A 357 0.94 -1.01 -11.26
CA PHE A 357 1.37 -1.78 -10.11
C PHE A 357 1.63 -3.23 -10.50
N ALA A 358 2.84 -3.70 -10.28
CA ALA A 358 3.19 -5.10 -10.48
C ALA A 358 2.58 -5.93 -9.36
N ARG A 359 1.52 -6.66 -9.68
CA ARG A 359 0.61 -7.27 -8.72
C ARG A 359 1.24 -8.36 -7.86
N SER A 360 2.30 -9.03 -8.35
CA SER A 360 3.00 -10.11 -7.65
C SER A 360 4.36 -9.70 -7.10
N SER A 361 5.12 -8.80 -7.75
CA SER A 361 6.40 -8.30 -7.24
C SER A 361 6.28 -7.01 -6.43
N MET A 362 5.11 -6.36 -6.50
CA MET A 362 4.82 -5.08 -5.85
C MET A 362 5.65 -3.89 -6.34
N ASP A 363 6.30 -4.01 -7.47
CA ASP A 363 6.94 -2.87 -8.12
C ASP A 363 5.89 -1.90 -8.64
N ALA A 364 6.16 -0.62 -8.54
CA ALA A 364 5.27 0.42 -9.00
C ALA A 364 5.91 1.23 -10.12
N ILE A 365 5.10 1.60 -11.10
CA ILE A 365 5.46 2.62 -12.08
C ILE A 365 4.45 3.74 -12.01
N PHE A 366 4.92 4.96 -12.13
CA PHE A 366 4.07 6.14 -12.20
C PHE A 366 4.69 7.19 -13.12
N LEU A 367 3.87 8.13 -13.54
CA LEU A 367 4.32 9.25 -14.34
C LEU A 367 4.77 10.39 -13.42
N GLY A 368 5.94 10.96 -13.71
CA GLY A 368 6.42 12.18 -13.10
C GLY A 368 6.69 13.24 -14.16
N THR A 369 6.69 14.52 -13.81
CA THR A 369 7.15 15.55 -14.75
C THR A 369 8.64 15.80 -14.55
N GLY A 370 9.42 15.59 -15.60
CA GLY A 370 10.83 15.94 -15.66
C GLY A 370 11.08 17.29 -16.34
N ALA A 371 12.34 17.69 -16.42
CA ALA A 371 12.75 18.94 -17.06
C ALA A 371 12.39 19.00 -18.56
N SER A 372 12.18 17.88 -19.22
CA SER A 372 11.90 17.72 -20.65
C SER A 372 10.51 17.18 -20.99
N GLY A 373 9.64 16.94 -20.00
CA GLY A 373 8.29 16.40 -20.22
C GLY A 373 7.86 15.40 -19.16
N VAL A 374 7.01 14.45 -19.56
CA VAL A 374 6.53 13.36 -18.67
C VAL A 374 7.52 12.21 -18.70
N ASP A 375 7.96 11.79 -17.54
CA ASP A 375 8.90 10.69 -17.33
C ASP A 375 8.19 9.47 -16.75
N VAL A 376 8.61 8.25 -17.14
CA VAL A 376 8.22 7.02 -16.43
C VAL A 376 9.18 6.77 -15.29
N ILE A 377 8.65 6.75 -14.09
CA ILE A 377 9.40 6.49 -12.87
C ILE A 377 9.04 5.08 -12.39
N HIS A 378 10.05 4.24 -12.20
CA HIS A 378 9.92 2.93 -11.60
C HIS A 378 10.37 3.00 -10.13
N SER A 379 9.50 2.58 -9.25
CA SER A 379 9.81 2.32 -7.84
C SER A 379 9.89 0.82 -7.68
N ALA A 380 11.10 0.28 -7.65
CA ALA A 380 11.32 -1.12 -7.29
C ALA A 380 11.10 -1.25 -5.78
N LEU A 381 9.90 -1.71 -5.41
CA LEU A 381 9.59 -2.01 -4.02
C LEU A 381 10.22 -3.35 -3.60
N GLY A 382 10.65 -4.14 -4.58
CA GLY A 382 11.36 -5.40 -4.44
C GLY A 382 10.56 -6.49 -3.73
N GLU A 383 11.09 -7.71 -3.67
CA GLU A 383 10.54 -8.81 -2.85
C GLU A 383 10.41 -8.44 -1.35
N GLY A 384 10.89 -7.24 -0.99
CA GLY A 384 10.96 -6.73 0.35
C GLY A 384 9.61 -6.53 1.04
N PHE A 385 8.57 -6.01 0.37
CA PHE A 385 7.29 -5.67 1.06
C PHE A 385 6.42 -6.88 1.40
N ALA A 386 6.51 -7.97 0.66
CA ALA A 386 5.85 -9.24 0.99
C ALA A 386 6.75 -10.18 1.79
N SER A 387 8.05 -9.90 1.86
CA SER A 387 9.04 -10.74 2.54
C SER A 387 8.95 -10.54 4.05
N THR A 388 8.77 -11.64 4.79
CA THR A 388 9.05 -11.68 6.23
C THR A 388 10.52 -11.93 6.53
N ALA A 389 11.38 -11.98 5.50
CA ALA A 389 12.82 -12.16 5.65
C ALA A 389 13.48 -10.82 5.99
N ASN A 390 14.41 -10.86 6.93
CA ASN A 390 15.19 -9.68 7.33
C ASN A 390 16.10 -9.23 6.19
N ALA A 391 16.06 -7.97 5.82
CA ALA A 391 16.84 -7.38 4.75
C ALA A 391 17.80 -6.29 5.26
N THR A 392 18.77 -5.92 4.42
CA THR A 392 19.69 -4.81 4.72
C THR A 392 19.68 -3.82 3.58
N TYR A 393 19.34 -2.58 3.89
CA TYR A 393 19.23 -1.47 2.96
C TYR A 393 20.36 -0.48 3.18
N LYS A 394 21.02 -0.06 2.09
CA LYS A 394 22.09 0.94 2.13
C LYS A 394 21.85 2.03 1.10
N GLY A 395 21.82 3.26 1.56
CA GLY A 395 21.89 4.45 0.72
C GLY A 395 23.30 4.76 0.22
N ASP A 396 23.44 5.86 -0.47
CA ASP A 396 24.70 6.47 -0.88
C ASP A 396 24.92 7.81 -0.15
N ALA A 397 25.76 8.71 -0.68
CA ALA A 397 25.99 10.03 -0.07
C ALA A 397 24.93 11.09 -0.45
N GLY A 398 23.97 10.75 -1.27
CA GLY A 398 22.86 11.62 -1.67
C GLY A 398 21.59 11.33 -0.87
N ARG A 399 20.53 12.08 -1.16
CA ARG A 399 19.21 11.81 -0.59
C ARG A 399 18.66 10.47 -1.11
N ASN A 400 18.35 9.56 -0.20
CA ASN A 400 17.77 8.26 -0.50
C ASN A 400 16.37 8.12 0.10
N THR A 401 15.58 7.21 -0.45
CA THR A 401 14.37 6.67 0.17
C THR A 401 14.59 5.16 0.38
N LEU A 402 14.63 4.75 1.66
CA LEU A 402 14.87 3.37 2.05
C LEU A 402 13.59 2.83 2.71
N LEU A 403 12.98 1.85 2.07
CA LEU A 403 11.71 1.27 2.51
C LEU A 403 11.91 -0.20 2.85
N GLY A 404 11.57 -0.58 4.08
CA GLY A 404 11.58 -1.95 4.56
C GLY A 404 10.27 -2.68 4.31
N ALA A 405 10.26 -3.97 4.67
CA ALA A 405 9.16 -4.88 4.45
C ALA A 405 8.45 -5.30 5.76
N ALA A 406 8.07 -6.58 5.86
CA ALA A 406 7.48 -7.16 7.07
C ALA A 406 8.50 -7.96 7.90
N GLY A 407 9.78 -7.97 7.54
CA GLY A 407 10.88 -8.58 8.28
C GLY A 407 11.51 -7.61 9.28
N SER A 408 12.48 -8.08 10.07
CA SER A 408 13.31 -7.20 10.89
C SER A 408 14.47 -6.67 10.05
N ASP A 409 14.34 -5.45 9.56
CA ASP A 409 15.19 -4.88 8.55
C ASP A 409 16.29 -3.98 9.15
N THR A 410 17.36 -3.77 8.39
CA THR A 410 18.47 -2.93 8.82
C THR A 410 18.77 -1.88 7.76
N PHE A 411 18.80 -0.61 8.17
CA PHE A 411 18.98 0.54 7.31
C PHE A 411 20.29 1.28 7.61
N THR A 412 20.96 1.74 6.59
CA THR A 412 22.09 2.67 6.68
C THR A 412 21.93 3.70 5.58
N GLY A 413 21.53 4.94 5.91
CA GLY A 413 21.39 6.03 4.94
C GLY A 413 22.71 6.43 4.32
N ASN A 414 23.79 6.37 5.08
CA ASN A 414 25.10 6.99 4.87
C ASN A 414 24.99 8.52 4.94
N GLY A 415 25.30 9.25 3.86
CA GLY A 415 25.20 10.71 3.84
C GLY A 415 23.96 11.18 3.09
N GLY A 416 23.59 12.43 3.26
CA GLY A 416 22.42 12.99 2.63
C GLY A 416 21.30 13.28 3.64
N ASN A 417 20.11 13.54 3.12
CA ASN A 417 18.93 13.72 3.97
C ASN A 417 17.92 12.64 3.54
N ASP A 418 17.92 11.53 4.25
CA ASP A 418 17.25 10.31 3.82
C ASP A 418 15.85 10.20 4.42
N LEU A 419 14.98 9.48 3.71
CA LEU A 419 13.72 8.98 4.23
C LEU A 419 13.87 7.48 4.46
N ILE A 420 13.72 7.04 5.71
CA ILE A 420 13.81 5.64 6.11
C ILE A 420 12.44 5.24 6.67
N ASP A 421 11.84 4.21 6.10
CA ASP A 421 10.62 3.58 6.62
C ASP A 421 10.90 2.09 6.83
N GLY A 422 10.84 1.66 8.11
CA GLY A 422 11.14 0.26 8.48
C GLY A 422 10.09 -0.73 8.00
N GLY A 423 8.84 -0.28 7.84
CA GLY A 423 7.74 -1.17 7.49
C GLY A 423 7.13 -1.86 8.71
N ALA A 424 6.98 -3.18 8.65
CA ALA A 424 6.45 -3.97 9.76
C ALA A 424 7.53 -4.93 10.26
N GLY A 425 7.82 -4.93 11.54
CA GLY A 425 8.85 -5.79 12.12
C GLY A 425 9.52 -5.19 13.33
N LYS A 426 10.77 -5.57 13.55
CA LYS A 426 11.66 -4.90 14.47
C LYS A 426 12.85 -4.35 13.69
N ASP A 427 12.77 -3.11 13.31
CA ASP A 427 13.66 -2.50 12.35
C ASP A 427 14.74 -1.66 13.00
N VAL A 428 15.90 -1.56 12.34
CA VAL A 428 17.08 -0.89 12.88
C VAL A 428 17.65 0.11 11.88
N ALA A 429 17.72 1.39 12.24
CA ALA A 429 18.50 2.37 11.50
C ALA A 429 19.87 2.57 12.16
N ILE A 430 20.95 2.47 11.36
CA ILE A 430 22.35 2.52 11.82
C ILE A 430 22.96 3.87 11.46
N TYR A 431 23.57 4.50 12.44
CA TYR A 431 24.27 5.78 12.35
C TYR A 431 25.77 5.62 12.68
N SER A 432 26.62 6.32 11.94
CA SER A 432 28.08 6.14 11.98
C SER A 432 28.75 6.75 13.22
N GLY A 433 28.09 7.71 13.88
CA GLY A 433 28.65 8.47 15.00
C GLY A 433 28.17 8.03 16.38
N ARG A 434 28.64 8.74 17.40
CA ARG A 434 28.16 8.57 18.77
C ARG A 434 26.82 9.27 18.96
N LEU A 435 25.97 8.79 19.86
CA LEU A 435 24.69 9.42 20.15
C LEU A 435 24.81 10.92 20.46
N SER A 436 25.88 11.34 21.13
CA SER A 436 26.12 12.76 21.44
C SER A 436 26.32 13.66 20.21
N ASP A 437 26.59 13.07 19.05
CA ASP A 437 26.77 13.81 17.79
C ASP A 437 25.44 14.09 17.07
N TYR A 438 24.33 13.55 17.58
CA TYR A 438 23.02 13.65 16.96
C TYR A 438 21.97 14.32 17.83
N THR A 439 21.00 14.94 17.18
CA THR A 439 19.74 15.33 17.80
C THR A 439 18.62 14.45 17.24
N ILE A 440 17.77 13.94 18.13
CA ILE A 440 16.62 13.09 17.81
C ILE A 440 15.38 13.86 18.23
N ARG A 441 14.46 14.07 17.31
CA ARG A 441 13.26 14.85 17.55
C ARG A 441 12.05 14.25 16.86
N LYS A 442 10.97 14.04 17.60
CA LYS A 442 9.67 13.71 17.03
C LYS A 442 9.07 14.93 16.35
N THR A 443 8.56 14.75 15.15
CA THR A 443 7.85 15.77 14.35
C THR A 443 6.57 15.15 13.77
N GLU A 444 5.75 15.97 13.14
CA GLU A 444 4.61 15.45 12.35
C GLU A 444 5.07 14.57 11.18
N ALA A 445 6.30 14.76 10.71
CA ALA A 445 6.91 14.00 9.61
C ALA A 445 7.52 12.65 10.04
N GLY A 446 7.56 12.32 11.32
CA GLY A 446 8.27 11.18 11.89
C GLY A 446 9.40 11.60 12.83
N MET A 447 10.31 10.68 13.10
CA MET A 447 11.52 10.99 13.89
C MET A 447 12.56 11.62 12.99
N VAL A 448 12.98 12.84 13.31
CA VAL A 448 14.07 13.53 12.59
C VAL A 448 15.36 13.35 13.37
N ILE A 449 16.34 12.74 12.72
CA ILE A 449 17.69 12.49 13.25
C ILE A 449 18.66 13.42 12.50
N THR A 450 19.31 14.33 13.24
CA THR A 450 20.24 15.31 12.65
C THR A 450 21.65 15.03 13.15
N ASP A 451 22.57 14.74 12.24
CA ASP A 451 24.00 14.61 12.53
C ASP A 451 24.68 15.99 12.58
N ALA A 452 25.14 16.41 13.75
CA ALA A 452 25.86 17.68 13.92
C ALA A 452 27.23 17.72 13.21
N ARG A 453 27.81 16.55 12.88
CA ARG A 453 29.05 16.44 12.09
C ARG A 453 28.79 16.60 10.59
N GLY A 454 27.53 16.42 10.14
CA GLY A 454 27.11 16.45 8.75
C GLY A 454 27.53 15.23 7.92
N THR A 455 28.01 14.15 8.55
CA THR A 455 28.43 12.93 7.84
C THR A 455 27.23 12.11 7.39
N ASP A 456 26.25 11.90 8.28
CA ASP A 456 25.05 11.13 8.01
C ASP A 456 23.86 12.02 7.60
N GLY A 457 23.98 13.37 7.73
CA GLY A 457 23.00 14.36 7.26
C GLY A 457 21.81 14.53 8.19
N VAL A 458 20.62 14.73 7.60
CA VAL A 458 19.35 14.93 8.32
C VAL A 458 18.33 13.95 7.78
N ASP A 459 18.00 12.92 8.56
CA ASP A 459 17.11 11.87 8.14
C ASP A 459 15.74 11.97 8.79
N THR A 460 14.73 11.53 8.05
CA THR A 460 13.38 11.31 8.56
C THR A 460 13.13 9.81 8.65
N VAL A 461 12.81 9.34 9.86
CA VAL A 461 12.68 7.90 10.15
C VAL A 461 11.26 7.60 10.65
N GLY A 462 10.61 6.63 10.02
CA GLY A 462 9.29 6.10 10.39
C GLY A 462 9.32 4.58 10.54
N ASN A 463 8.43 4.01 11.35
CA ASN A 463 8.27 2.56 11.52
C ASN A 463 9.61 1.82 11.77
N VAL A 464 10.47 2.40 12.61
CA VAL A 464 11.75 1.84 13.04
C VAL A 464 11.76 1.81 14.55
N GLU A 465 12.04 0.67 15.15
CA GLU A 465 12.00 0.46 16.60
C GLU A 465 13.31 0.82 17.28
N LEU A 466 14.42 0.83 16.50
CA LEU A 466 15.76 0.98 17.06
C LEU A 466 16.66 1.86 16.19
N LEU A 467 17.23 2.89 16.80
CA LEU A 467 18.37 3.61 16.25
C LEU A 467 19.65 3.08 16.92
N ARG A 468 20.63 2.69 16.11
CA ARG A 468 21.91 2.18 16.57
C ARG A 468 23.02 3.17 16.26
N PHE A 469 23.65 3.70 17.31
CA PHE A 469 24.83 4.57 17.24
C PHE A 469 26.09 3.81 17.62
N ALA A 470 27.24 4.45 17.48
CA ALA A 470 28.53 3.82 17.77
C ALA A 470 28.69 3.41 19.23
N ASP A 471 27.98 4.06 20.16
CA ASP A 471 28.11 3.87 21.62
C ASP A 471 26.82 3.45 22.32
N PHE A 472 25.65 3.80 21.81
CA PHE A 472 24.36 3.51 22.39
C PHE A 472 23.33 3.08 21.35
N ASN A 473 22.34 2.33 21.81
CA ASN A 473 21.07 2.15 21.14
C ASN A 473 20.05 3.16 21.67
N VAL A 474 19.14 3.63 20.81
CA VAL A 474 17.97 4.43 21.19
C VAL A 474 16.73 3.68 20.75
N SER A 475 15.88 3.27 21.68
CA SER A 475 14.60 2.67 21.34
C SER A 475 13.58 3.74 21.01
N LEU A 476 12.88 3.56 19.89
CA LEU A 476 11.68 4.29 19.50
C LEU A 476 10.42 3.50 19.82
N ASP A 477 10.56 2.22 20.18
CA ASP A 477 9.47 1.30 20.53
C ASP A 477 8.96 1.58 21.96
N ILE A 478 8.11 2.61 22.07
CA ILE A 478 7.54 3.03 23.36
C ILE A 478 6.42 2.10 23.85
N ASP A 479 5.81 1.29 23.00
CA ASP A 479 4.70 0.37 23.34
C ASP A 479 5.11 -1.11 23.43
N GLY A 480 6.25 -1.48 22.85
CA GLY A 480 6.76 -2.85 22.85
C GLY A 480 7.65 -3.18 24.05
N THR A 481 8.62 -4.09 23.85
CA THR A 481 9.47 -4.63 24.93
C THR A 481 10.25 -3.55 25.67
N ALA A 482 10.93 -2.67 24.93
CA ALA A 482 11.78 -1.64 25.51
C ALA A 482 10.97 -0.63 26.33
N GLY A 483 9.82 -0.18 25.80
CA GLY A 483 8.93 0.73 26.51
C GLY A 483 8.35 0.12 27.79
N LYS A 484 7.97 -1.16 27.77
CA LYS A 484 7.49 -1.89 28.97
C LYS A 484 8.56 -1.98 30.04
N VAL A 485 9.80 -2.32 29.67
CA VAL A 485 10.92 -2.36 30.63
C VAL A 485 11.19 -0.98 31.20
N TYR A 486 11.19 0.07 30.39
CA TYR A 486 11.38 1.45 30.83
C TYR A 486 10.32 1.85 31.89
N ARG A 487 9.04 1.63 31.55
CA ARG A 487 7.92 1.94 32.47
C ARG A 487 7.97 1.13 33.75
N LEU A 488 8.32 -0.17 33.67
CA LEU A 488 8.46 -1.03 34.82
C LEU A 488 9.61 -0.55 35.74
N TYR A 489 10.73 -0.14 35.14
CA TYR A 489 11.89 0.36 35.89
C TYR A 489 11.55 1.66 36.63
N GLN A 490 10.90 2.61 35.92
CA GLN A 490 10.46 3.86 36.54
C GLN A 490 9.41 3.59 37.64
N ALA A 491 8.44 2.71 37.38
CA ALA A 491 7.43 2.34 38.37
C ALA A 491 8.01 1.66 39.61
N ALA A 492 9.05 0.84 39.44
CA ALA A 492 9.68 0.13 40.57
C ALA A 492 10.55 1.02 41.45
N PHE A 493 11.21 2.03 40.85
CA PHE A 493 12.29 2.75 41.54
C PHE A 493 12.10 4.28 41.54
N ASP A 494 11.00 4.78 40.97
CA ASP A 494 10.68 6.21 40.84
C ASP A 494 11.87 7.05 40.32
N ARG A 495 12.56 6.52 39.31
CA ARG A 495 13.71 7.17 38.65
C ARG A 495 13.87 6.76 37.21
N THR A 496 14.56 7.58 36.46
CA THR A 496 14.98 7.22 35.10
C THR A 496 15.88 5.97 35.16
N PRO A 497 15.63 4.94 34.32
CA PRO A 497 16.52 3.79 34.22
C PRO A 497 17.96 4.20 33.86
N ASP A 498 18.93 3.55 34.45
CA ASP A 498 20.31 3.62 33.95
C ASP A 498 20.45 2.83 32.65
N THR A 499 21.29 3.31 31.73
CA THR A 499 21.38 2.75 30.35
C THR A 499 21.84 1.29 30.33
N GLY A 500 22.71 0.88 31.27
CA GLY A 500 23.21 -0.50 31.37
C GLY A 500 22.14 -1.45 31.90
N GLY A 501 21.48 -1.08 33.01
CA GLY A 501 20.37 -1.87 33.56
C GLY A 501 19.21 -2.01 32.59
N LEU A 502 18.85 -0.91 31.91
CA LEU A 502 17.80 -0.93 30.90
C LEU A 502 18.15 -1.91 29.77
N GLY A 503 19.34 -1.83 29.19
CA GLY A 503 19.79 -2.73 28.13
C GLY A 503 19.81 -4.20 28.55
N TYR A 504 20.27 -4.49 29.79
CA TYR A 504 20.25 -5.85 30.32
C TYR A 504 18.82 -6.43 30.35
N TRP A 505 17.85 -5.69 30.89
CA TRP A 505 16.49 -6.20 31.03
C TRP A 505 15.75 -6.29 29.69
N ILE A 506 16.00 -5.37 28.75
CA ILE A 506 15.51 -5.48 27.37
C ILE A 506 16.02 -6.79 26.75
N ALA A 507 17.32 -7.08 26.86
CA ALA A 507 17.90 -8.31 26.32
C ALA A 507 17.32 -9.57 27.00
N GLN A 508 17.07 -9.56 28.33
CA GLN A 508 16.42 -10.68 28.99
C GLN A 508 15.00 -10.94 28.48
N MET A 509 14.20 -9.89 28.23
CA MET A 509 12.86 -10.03 27.67
C MET A 509 12.87 -10.46 26.21
N ASP A 510 13.80 -9.97 25.41
CA ASP A 510 13.96 -10.42 24.02
C ASP A 510 14.39 -11.91 23.93
N ASN A 511 15.05 -12.42 25.00
CA ASN A 511 15.37 -13.83 25.17
C ASN A 511 14.24 -14.65 25.85
N GLY A 512 13.04 -14.07 25.98
CA GLY A 512 11.83 -14.79 26.43
C GLY A 512 11.46 -14.64 27.89
N MET A 513 12.18 -13.82 28.69
CA MET A 513 11.76 -13.50 30.07
C MET A 513 10.47 -12.67 30.02
N THR A 514 9.51 -12.99 30.87
CA THR A 514 8.26 -12.23 30.97
C THR A 514 8.43 -10.96 31.80
N LEU A 515 7.57 -9.96 31.57
CA LEU A 515 7.57 -8.71 32.36
C LEU A 515 7.33 -8.97 33.86
N ASN A 516 6.51 -9.98 34.21
CA ASN A 516 6.31 -10.41 35.58
C ASN A 516 7.58 -11.00 36.21
N GLU A 517 8.38 -11.72 35.45
CA GLU A 517 9.66 -12.25 35.93
C GLU A 517 10.67 -11.13 36.16
N VAL A 518 10.72 -10.11 35.29
CA VAL A 518 11.52 -8.91 35.49
C VAL A 518 11.06 -8.19 36.77
N ALA A 519 9.77 -7.97 36.96
CA ALA A 519 9.20 -7.33 38.15
C ALA A 519 9.55 -8.11 39.43
N ARG A 520 9.51 -9.45 39.38
CA ARG A 520 9.92 -10.30 40.51
C ARG A 520 11.40 -10.12 40.85
N GLN A 521 12.27 -9.98 39.85
CA GLN A 521 13.69 -9.71 40.04
C GLN A 521 13.91 -8.32 40.67
N PHE A 522 13.13 -7.32 40.24
CA PHE A 522 13.17 -5.98 40.82
C PHE A 522 12.84 -6.00 42.31
N PHE A 523 11.75 -6.67 42.72
CA PHE A 523 11.38 -6.80 44.12
C PHE A 523 12.44 -7.57 44.96
N ALA A 524 13.19 -8.47 44.35
CA ALA A 524 14.28 -9.18 45.01
C ALA A 524 15.55 -8.32 45.18
N SER A 525 15.63 -7.15 44.52
CA SER A 525 16.81 -6.28 44.59
C SER A 525 16.93 -5.58 45.91
N PRO A 526 18.16 -5.25 46.40
CA PRO A 526 18.36 -4.46 47.60
C PRO A 526 17.69 -3.07 47.52
N GLU A 527 17.61 -2.47 46.32
CA GLU A 527 16.99 -1.16 46.07
C GLU A 527 15.48 -1.20 46.35
N ALA A 528 14.76 -2.18 45.78
CA ALA A 528 13.33 -2.34 46.04
C ALA A 528 13.04 -2.74 47.50
N GLN A 529 13.88 -3.60 48.13
CA GLN A 529 13.70 -3.97 49.51
C GLN A 529 13.91 -2.78 50.49
N ALA A 530 14.78 -1.84 50.13
CA ALA A 530 14.93 -0.59 50.88
C ALA A 530 13.70 0.33 50.74
N GLN A 531 13.05 0.33 49.57
CA GLN A 531 11.92 1.19 49.28
C GLN A 531 10.57 0.62 49.74
N TYR A 532 10.32 -0.66 49.51
CA TYR A 532 9.05 -1.33 49.79
C TYR A 532 9.07 -2.17 51.08
N GLY A 533 10.26 -2.48 51.62
CA GLY A 533 10.46 -3.50 52.64
C GLY A 533 10.62 -4.90 52.05
N ALA A 534 11.25 -5.81 52.80
CA ALA A 534 11.48 -7.18 52.33
C ALA A 534 10.18 -8.00 52.16
N ASN A 535 9.15 -7.69 52.96
CA ASN A 535 7.83 -8.33 52.92
C ASN A 535 6.78 -7.26 53.32
N PRO A 536 6.41 -6.35 52.42
CA PRO A 536 5.46 -5.30 52.71
C PRO A 536 4.05 -5.87 52.94
N ASP A 537 3.31 -5.35 53.91
CA ASP A 537 1.89 -5.62 54.02
C ASP A 537 1.11 -4.95 52.84
N ALA A 538 -0.14 -5.39 52.65
CA ALA A 538 -0.95 -4.93 51.52
C ALA A 538 -1.14 -3.40 51.51
N ASN A 539 -1.35 -2.76 52.66
CA ASN A 539 -1.58 -1.31 52.70
C ASN A 539 -0.30 -0.53 52.38
N THR A 540 0.83 -0.97 52.94
CA THR A 540 2.14 -0.40 52.61
C THR A 540 2.45 -0.50 51.12
N LEU A 541 2.23 -1.68 50.54
CA LEU A 541 2.47 -1.90 49.10
C LEU A 541 1.55 -1.03 48.22
N ILE A 542 0.25 -0.99 48.52
CA ILE A 542 -0.71 -0.17 47.76
C ILE A 542 -0.32 1.31 47.84
N THR A 543 -0.03 1.82 49.06
CA THR A 543 0.34 3.23 49.21
C THR A 543 1.61 3.55 48.43
N ALA A 544 2.63 2.70 48.52
CA ALA A 544 3.88 2.89 47.79
C ALA A 544 3.71 2.84 46.27
N MET A 545 2.86 1.95 45.75
CA MET A 545 2.57 1.91 44.30
C MET A 545 1.87 3.18 43.80
N TYR A 546 0.89 3.69 44.54
CA TYR A 546 0.22 4.94 44.17
C TYR A 546 1.17 6.14 44.26
N ASP A 547 2.04 6.19 45.27
CA ASP A 547 2.99 7.28 45.49
C ASP A 547 4.09 7.27 44.41
N ASN A 548 4.76 6.13 44.22
CA ASN A 548 5.92 6.01 43.33
C ASN A 548 5.54 6.03 41.85
N VAL A 549 4.37 5.45 41.46
CA VAL A 549 4.01 5.28 40.04
C VAL A 549 3.08 6.38 39.57
N LEU A 550 2.11 6.76 40.42
CA LEU A 550 1.04 7.70 40.03
C LEU A 550 1.15 9.06 40.73
N HIS A 551 2.15 9.23 41.62
CA HIS A 551 2.47 10.45 42.40
C HIS A 551 1.24 11.06 43.10
N ARG A 552 0.39 10.18 43.66
CA ARG A 552 -0.83 10.55 44.37
C ARG A 552 -1.20 9.51 45.44
N THR A 553 -1.99 9.89 46.39
CA THR A 553 -2.54 8.95 47.38
C THR A 553 -3.65 8.08 46.76
N PRO A 554 -3.78 6.80 47.18
CA PRO A 554 -4.88 5.96 46.76
C PRO A 554 -6.24 6.54 47.18
N ASP A 555 -7.21 6.55 46.28
CA ASP A 555 -8.59 6.80 46.66
C ASP A 555 -9.22 5.56 47.33
N ILE A 556 -10.34 5.76 48.03
CA ILE A 556 -10.98 4.69 48.82
C ILE A 556 -11.34 3.48 47.96
N SER A 557 -11.84 3.71 46.76
CA SER A 557 -12.25 2.64 45.85
C SER A 557 -11.06 1.89 45.26
N GLY A 558 -10.01 2.60 44.85
CA GLY A 558 -8.77 2.03 44.37
C GLY A 558 -8.03 1.21 45.40
N ALA A 559 -7.92 1.75 46.64
CA ALA A 559 -7.32 1.00 47.76
C ALA A 559 -8.08 -0.31 48.05
N ALA A 560 -9.43 -0.25 48.10
CA ALA A 560 -10.25 -1.43 48.34
C ALA A 560 -10.15 -2.47 47.20
N TYR A 561 -10.08 -2.01 45.93
CA TYR A 561 -9.87 -2.87 44.76
C TYR A 561 -8.57 -3.66 44.87
N TRP A 562 -7.45 -2.97 45.10
CA TRP A 562 -6.14 -3.62 45.18
C TRP A 562 -6.01 -4.53 46.39
N GLN A 563 -6.58 -4.12 47.53
CA GLN A 563 -6.61 -4.94 48.74
C GLN A 563 -7.34 -6.27 48.49
N ALA A 564 -8.50 -6.23 47.84
CA ALA A 564 -9.25 -7.43 47.49
C ALA A 564 -8.45 -8.35 46.55
N ARG A 565 -7.73 -7.79 45.57
CA ARG A 565 -6.90 -8.55 44.63
C ARG A 565 -5.69 -9.21 45.31
N LEU A 566 -5.01 -8.51 46.20
CA LEU A 566 -3.90 -9.06 46.97
C LEU A 566 -4.37 -10.19 47.91
N ILE A 567 -5.53 -10.03 48.56
CA ILE A 567 -6.17 -11.10 49.36
C ILE A 567 -6.55 -12.28 48.44
N GLY A 568 -6.98 -12.01 47.21
CA GLY A 568 -7.30 -13.02 46.19
C GLY A 568 -6.10 -13.73 45.57
N GLY A 569 -4.87 -13.41 46.02
CA GLY A 569 -3.64 -14.08 45.60
C GLY A 569 -2.82 -13.36 44.51
N LEU A 570 -3.16 -12.11 44.15
CA LEU A 570 -2.28 -11.29 43.33
C LEU A 570 -0.98 -11.05 44.08
N LYS A 571 0.16 -11.24 43.44
CA LYS A 571 1.47 -11.00 44.03
C LYS A 571 1.93 -9.57 43.76
N ALA A 572 2.93 -9.10 44.57
CA ALA A 572 3.49 -7.75 44.47
C ALA A 572 4.03 -7.44 43.07
N GLU A 573 4.73 -8.40 42.45
CA GLU A 573 5.24 -8.26 41.06
C GLU A 573 4.12 -8.08 40.03
N GLY A 574 3.02 -8.80 40.16
CA GLY A 574 1.86 -8.64 39.29
C GLY A 574 1.19 -7.28 39.44
N MET A 575 1.10 -6.78 40.69
CA MET A 575 0.59 -5.44 40.96
C MET A 575 1.49 -4.35 40.35
N LEU A 576 2.81 -4.46 40.47
CA LEU A 576 3.75 -3.53 39.88
C LEU A 576 3.60 -3.47 38.35
N VAL A 577 3.45 -4.64 37.68
CA VAL A 577 3.23 -4.71 36.24
C VAL A 577 1.91 -4.02 35.83
N GLU A 578 0.83 -4.23 36.58
CA GLU A 578 -0.46 -3.59 36.28
C GLU A 578 -0.42 -2.07 36.49
N PHE A 579 0.34 -1.59 37.47
CA PHE A 579 0.57 -0.15 37.68
C PHE A 579 1.44 0.44 36.58
N SER A 580 2.57 -0.20 36.23
CA SER A 580 3.48 0.28 35.19
C SER A 580 2.81 0.38 33.82
N GLU A 581 1.88 -0.53 33.51
CA GLU A 581 1.14 -0.57 32.23
C GLU A 581 -0.26 0.08 32.30
N SER A 582 -0.61 0.71 33.42
CA SER A 582 -1.87 1.46 33.56
C SER A 582 -1.94 2.62 32.55
N ILE A 583 -3.15 2.96 32.09
CA ILE A 583 -3.38 4.10 31.18
C ILE A 583 -2.82 5.39 31.82
N GLU A 584 -2.99 5.58 33.13
CA GLU A 584 -2.52 6.76 33.86
C GLU A 584 -1.00 6.90 33.77
N ASN A 585 -0.24 5.84 34.10
CA ASN A 585 1.22 5.86 34.02
C ASN A 585 1.74 5.97 32.57
N ARG A 586 1.16 5.22 31.63
CA ARG A 586 1.55 5.31 30.22
C ARG A 586 1.36 6.72 29.67
N THR A 587 0.24 7.38 29.98
CA THR A 587 -0.04 8.76 29.56
C THR A 587 0.97 9.75 30.18
N ALA A 588 1.31 9.58 31.46
CA ALA A 588 2.27 10.44 32.15
C ALA A 588 3.69 10.36 31.53
N LEU A 589 4.07 9.20 31.01
CA LEU A 589 5.42 8.96 30.47
C LEU A 589 5.56 9.20 28.97
N VAL A 590 4.46 9.45 28.23
CA VAL A 590 4.52 9.70 26.76
C VAL A 590 5.52 10.80 26.43
N GLY A 591 5.42 11.98 27.06
CA GLY A 591 6.30 13.11 26.74
C GLY A 591 7.78 12.88 27.11
N VAL A 592 8.06 11.96 28.05
CA VAL A 592 9.43 11.59 28.42
C VAL A 592 10.05 10.64 27.40
N MET A 593 9.24 9.78 26.81
CA MET A 593 9.67 8.70 25.90
C MET A 593 9.53 9.05 24.41
N GLU A 594 8.81 10.11 24.07
CA GLU A 594 8.40 10.41 22.68
C GLU A 594 9.56 10.62 21.68
N ASN A 595 10.74 11.04 22.16
CA ASN A 595 11.94 11.20 21.33
C ASN A 595 12.86 9.96 21.39
N GLY A 596 12.37 8.86 21.95
CA GLY A 596 13.16 7.67 22.23
C GLY A 596 13.99 7.78 23.50
N PHE A 597 14.55 6.66 23.95
CA PHE A 597 15.39 6.59 25.15
C PHE A 597 16.59 5.67 24.91
N ALA A 598 17.74 6.11 25.44
CA ALA A 598 19.02 5.44 25.22
C ALA A 598 19.23 4.27 26.17
N TYR A 599 19.89 3.21 25.66
CA TYR A 599 20.39 2.11 26.46
C TYR A 599 21.68 1.52 25.87
N THR A 600 22.48 0.90 26.76
CA THR A 600 23.69 0.19 26.32
C THR A 600 23.29 -1.18 25.77
N PRO A 601 23.68 -1.54 24.53
CA PRO A 601 23.39 -2.86 23.98
C PRO A 601 24.06 -3.96 24.81
N PHE A 602 23.38 -5.12 24.99
CA PHE A 602 23.84 -6.26 25.79
C PHE A 602 24.06 -7.47 24.92
#